data_3fdffd027bd41f2791dcf7815f3473e5
#
_entry.id   3fdffd027bd41f2791dcf7815f3473e5
#
_cell.length_a   1.000
_cell.length_b   1.000
_cell.length_c   1.000
_cell.angle_alpha   90.00
_cell.angle_beta   90.00
_cell.angle_gamma   90.00
#
_symmetry.space_group_name_H-M   'P 1'
#
loop_
_entity.id
_entity.type
_entity.pdbx_description
1 polymer ?
#
loop_
_entity_poly.entity_id
_entity_poly.type
_entity_poly.pdbx_seq_one_letter_code
_entity_poly.pdbx_strand_id
1 'polypeptide(L)'
;MSNNIISHREMEYKENRGLQKGMNFDEEKDYSIILMSTLPNAPYSDEIDDNGIIRYEGHDIFSSNKDLKKTTDQPMRTDSGKLTENGKFYKAAKDHKENNRDARKVRAYRKIRSGVWVDQGLYNLTDVDYVNDGIRKVFKFKLEPTSDNITNTDNADLSHDRRIPGYIMQEVYKRDKGQCVECGSEDNLHFDHIIPFSKGGSSKDLSNIQLLCRRHNLEKGNTFKYWL
;
A
#
# COMPACT_ATOMS: atom_id res chain seq x y z
N MET A 1 -7.47 11.72 2.59
CA MET A 1 -6.47 11.61 3.69
C MET A 1 -5.10 11.80 3.09
N SER A 2 -4.28 12.68 3.66
CA SER A 2 -2.88 12.72 3.29
C SER A 2 -2.25 11.37 3.65
N ASN A 3 -1.54 10.76 2.72
CA ASN A 3 -0.84 9.51 2.97
C ASN A 3 0.24 9.76 4.01
N ASN A 4 0.17 9.09 5.15
CA ASN A 4 1.18 9.19 6.19
C ASN A 4 2.45 8.47 5.76
N ILE A 5 3.56 9.19 5.71
CA ILE A 5 4.89 8.60 5.58
C ILE A 5 5.29 8.06 6.95
N ILE A 6 5.76 6.84 6.98
CA ILE A 6 6.10 6.14 8.20
C ILE A 6 7.39 5.34 8.01
N SER A 7 8.25 5.32 9.02
CA SER A 7 9.39 4.41 9.05
C SER A 7 8.93 2.99 9.39
N HIS A 8 9.76 1.98 9.11
CA HIS A 8 9.45 0.60 9.46
C HIS A 8 9.23 0.44 10.98
N ARG A 9 10.04 1.10 11.80
CA ARG A 9 9.93 1.05 13.26
C ARG A 9 8.64 1.67 13.79
N GLU A 10 8.23 2.83 13.23
CA GLU A 10 6.96 3.47 13.59
C GLU A 10 5.77 2.62 13.16
N MET A 11 5.88 1.94 12.02
CA MET A 11 4.86 1.00 11.54
C MET A 11 4.70 -0.18 12.52
N GLU A 12 5.81 -0.82 12.95
CA GLU A 12 5.78 -1.89 13.94
C GLU A 12 5.20 -1.42 15.28
N TYR A 13 5.56 -0.22 15.73
CA TYR A 13 5.00 0.39 16.93
C TYR A 13 3.49 0.64 16.80
N LYS A 14 3.05 1.22 15.69
CA LYS A 14 1.63 1.46 15.39
C LYS A 14 0.81 0.18 15.38
N GLU A 15 1.34 -0.87 14.78
CA GLU A 15 0.68 -2.17 14.65
C GLU A 15 0.84 -3.06 15.90
N ASN A 16 1.67 -2.62 16.86
CA ASN A 16 2.03 -3.37 18.07
C ASN A 16 2.47 -4.81 17.75
N ARG A 17 3.31 -4.96 16.72
CA ARG A 17 3.85 -6.26 16.27
C ARG A 17 5.05 -6.09 15.36
N GLY A 18 5.93 -7.11 15.32
CA GLY A 18 7.00 -7.19 14.33
C GLY A 18 6.47 -7.46 12.92
N LEU A 19 6.94 -6.70 11.95
CA LEU A 19 6.52 -6.78 10.54
C LEU A 19 7.70 -7.15 9.63
N GLN A 20 8.38 -8.25 9.94
CA GLN A 20 9.53 -8.73 9.18
C GLN A 20 9.16 -9.40 7.85
N LYS A 21 7.89 -9.80 7.68
CA LYS A 21 7.37 -10.45 6.48
C LYS A 21 6.41 -9.51 5.75
N GLY A 22 6.35 -9.61 4.44
CA GLY A 22 5.42 -8.82 3.64
C GLY A 22 3.96 -9.20 3.82
N MET A 23 3.65 -10.46 4.21
CA MET A 23 2.30 -10.94 4.52
C MET A 23 2.19 -11.31 5.99
N ASN A 24 1.17 -10.77 6.66
CA ASN A 24 0.90 -10.98 8.08
C ASN A 24 -0.59 -11.17 8.28
N PHE A 25 -1.05 -12.42 8.14
CA PHE A 25 -2.44 -12.77 8.44
C PHE A 25 -2.65 -12.80 9.95
N ASP A 26 -3.75 -12.24 10.40
CA ASP A 26 -4.10 -12.19 11.81
C ASP A 26 -5.57 -12.63 11.97
N GLU A 27 -5.81 -13.69 12.71
CA GLU A 27 -7.17 -14.20 12.96
C GLU A 27 -7.85 -13.50 14.14
N GLU A 28 -7.06 -12.92 15.04
CA GLU A 28 -7.54 -12.32 16.28
C GLU A 28 -7.85 -10.83 16.13
N LYS A 29 -7.17 -10.15 15.20
CA LYS A 29 -7.37 -8.72 14.94
C LYS A 29 -8.40 -8.48 13.83
N ASP A 30 -8.97 -7.30 13.82
CA ASP A 30 -9.96 -6.89 12.81
C ASP A 30 -9.41 -6.86 11.39
N TYR A 31 -8.09 -6.75 11.23
CA TYR A 31 -7.43 -6.72 9.93
C TYR A 31 -6.08 -7.44 9.92
N SER A 32 -5.72 -7.92 8.75
CA SER A 32 -4.39 -8.44 8.40
C SER A 32 -3.54 -7.33 7.79
N ILE A 33 -2.22 -7.56 7.61
CA ILE A 33 -1.29 -6.54 7.10
C ILE A 33 -0.53 -7.08 5.91
N ILE A 34 -0.36 -6.24 4.88
CA ILE A 34 0.58 -6.47 3.78
C ILE A 34 1.58 -5.33 3.66
N LEU A 35 2.82 -5.70 3.35
CA LEU A 35 3.90 -4.78 3.00
C LEU A 35 4.20 -4.96 1.52
N MET A 36 3.84 -3.99 0.70
CA MET A 36 3.96 -4.06 -0.75
C MET A 36 5.05 -3.13 -1.29
N SER A 37 5.55 -3.43 -2.49
CA SER A 37 6.53 -2.60 -3.17
C SER A 37 6.30 -2.57 -4.67
N THR A 38 6.08 -1.39 -5.21
CA THR A 38 5.99 -1.13 -6.66
C THR A 38 7.31 -0.59 -7.24
N LEU A 39 8.42 -0.72 -6.49
CA LEU A 39 9.74 -0.30 -6.96
C LEU A 39 10.25 -1.20 -8.09
N PRO A 40 11.06 -0.67 -9.04
CA PRO A 40 11.53 -1.44 -10.21
C PRO A 40 12.25 -2.76 -9.87
N ASN A 41 12.89 -2.83 -8.71
CA ASN A 41 13.65 -4.01 -8.25
C ASN A 41 12.93 -4.74 -7.09
N ALA A 42 11.61 -4.60 -6.99
CA ALA A 42 10.83 -5.33 -6.00
C ALA A 42 10.91 -6.84 -6.26
N PRO A 43 10.95 -7.68 -5.21
CA PRO A 43 11.02 -9.14 -5.36
C PRO A 43 9.73 -9.76 -5.89
N TYR A 44 8.61 -9.03 -5.83
CA TYR A 44 7.28 -9.44 -6.23
C TYR A 44 6.64 -8.40 -7.15
N SER A 45 5.69 -8.85 -7.98
CA SER A 45 4.97 -8.01 -8.94
C SER A 45 3.70 -7.45 -8.30
N ASP A 46 3.89 -6.51 -7.36
CA ASP A 46 2.78 -5.80 -6.74
C ASP A 46 2.38 -4.60 -7.59
N GLU A 47 1.08 -4.38 -7.74
CA GLU A 47 0.53 -3.29 -8.57
C GLU A 47 -0.59 -2.56 -7.82
N ILE A 48 -0.76 -1.29 -8.15
CA ILE A 48 -1.95 -0.51 -7.78
C ILE A 48 -2.46 0.13 -9.07
N ASP A 49 -3.70 -0.19 -9.44
CA ASP A 49 -4.33 0.41 -10.61
C ASP A 49 -4.88 1.82 -10.35
N ASP A 50 -5.39 2.46 -11.39
CA ASP A 50 -5.95 3.82 -11.33
C ASP A 50 -7.20 3.92 -10.41
N ASN A 51 -7.90 2.82 -10.19
CA ASN A 51 -9.02 2.74 -9.23
C ASN A 51 -8.54 2.46 -7.80
N GLY A 52 -7.23 2.33 -7.60
CA GLY A 52 -6.57 2.02 -6.35
C GLY A 52 -6.76 0.59 -5.89
N ILE A 53 -7.16 -0.31 -6.78
CA ILE A 53 -7.19 -1.73 -6.50
C ILE A 53 -5.76 -2.23 -6.45
N ILE A 54 -5.41 -2.93 -5.36
CA ILE A 54 -4.11 -3.57 -5.22
C ILE A 54 -4.19 -4.99 -5.78
N ARG A 55 -3.21 -5.34 -6.65
CA ARG A 55 -2.88 -6.70 -7.02
C ARG A 55 -1.57 -7.08 -6.34
N TYR A 56 -1.68 -7.88 -5.30
CA TYR A 56 -0.57 -8.26 -4.44
C TYR A 56 -0.10 -9.67 -4.78
N GLU A 57 1.19 -9.86 -5.02
CA GLU A 57 1.76 -11.18 -5.27
C GLU A 57 2.08 -11.90 -3.95
N GLY A 58 1.75 -13.19 -3.89
CA GLY A 58 2.06 -14.06 -2.76
C GLY A 58 3.57 -14.24 -2.55
N HIS A 59 3.93 -14.91 -1.46
CA HIS A 59 5.32 -15.09 -1.07
C HIS A 59 5.89 -16.43 -1.48
N ASP A 60 7.17 -16.40 -1.76
CA ASP A 60 7.98 -17.55 -2.15
C ASP A 60 8.21 -18.52 -0.99
N ILE A 61 8.70 -19.71 -1.31
CA ILE A 61 9.22 -20.67 -0.33
C ILE A 61 10.34 -20.03 0.50
N PHE A 62 10.50 -20.50 1.72
CA PHE A 62 11.68 -20.15 2.53
C PHE A 62 12.89 -20.94 2.01
N SER A 63 13.86 -20.27 1.43
CA SER A 63 15.11 -20.85 0.92
C SER A 63 16.21 -19.82 0.92
N SER A 64 17.45 -20.22 1.13
CA SER A 64 18.63 -19.39 0.89
C SER A 64 18.98 -19.28 -0.61
N ASN A 65 18.56 -20.28 -1.40
CA ASN A 65 18.77 -20.28 -2.85
C ASN A 65 17.73 -19.40 -3.54
N LYS A 66 18.21 -18.28 -4.14
CA LYS A 66 17.35 -17.29 -4.82
C LYS A 66 16.68 -17.85 -6.08
N ASP A 67 17.40 -18.67 -6.84
CA ASP A 67 16.87 -19.25 -8.08
C ASP A 67 15.76 -20.26 -7.77
N LEU A 68 15.96 -21.09 -6.74
CA LEU A 68 14.95 -22.03 -6.27
C LEU A 68 13.67 -21.30 -5.84
N LYS A 69 13.79 -20.17 -5.14
CA LYS A 69 12.62 -19.35 -4.78
C LYS A 69 11.81 -18.90 -5.99
N LYS A 70 12.51 -18.55 -7.08
CA LYS A 70 11.88 -17.97 -8.27
C LYS A 70 11.43 -18.99 -9.31
N THR A 71 11.77 -20.27 -9.10
CA THR A 71 11.37 -21.38 -9.99
C THR A 71 10.40 -22.37 -9.33
N THR A 72 10.19 -22.27 -8.02
CA THR A 72 9.26 -23.14 -7.28
C THR A 72 7.91 -22.44 -7.10
N ASP A 73 6.82 -23.19 -7.27
CA ASP A 73 5.46 -22.73 -7.00
C ASP A 73 5.34 -22.12 -5.59
N GLN A 74 4.64 -21.02 -5.47
CA GLN A 74 4.37 -20.40 -4.17
C GLN A 74 3.51 -21.35 -3.31
N PRO A 75 3.91 -21.66 -2.06
CA PRO A 75 3.28 -22.71 -1.30
C PRO A 75 1.99 -22.25 -0.62
N MET A 76 0.95 -23.07 -0.71
CA MET A 76 -0.27 -22.91 0.09
C MET A 76 -0.11 -23.48 1.51
N ARG A 77 0.70 -24.52 1.65
CA ARG A 77 0.97 -25.21 2.92
C ARG A 77 2.46 -25.39 3.13
N THR A 78 2.83 -25.50 4.39
CA THR A 78 4.18 -25.92 4.82
C THR A 78 4.33 -27.42 4.66
N ASP A 79 5.54 -27.94 4.77
CA ASP A 79 5.82 -29.39 4.75
C ASP A 79 5.07 -30.14 5.87
N SER A 80 4.79 -29.47 6.99
CA SER A 80 3.98 -30.01 8.10
C SER A 80 2.47 -29.94 7.85
N GLY A 81 2.02 -29.51 6.67
CA GLY A 81 0.61 -29.41 6.29
C GLY A 81 -0.15 -28.17 6.80
N LYS A 82 0.49 -27.31 7.60
CA LYS A 82 -0.12 -26.05 8.08
C LYS A 82 -0.24 -25.04 6.94
N LEU A 83 -1.25 -24.20 6.97
CA LEU A 83 -1.36 -23.09 5.99
C LEU A 83 -0.19 -22.13 6.14
N THR A 84 0.40 -21.75 5.02
CA THR A 84 1.31 -20.60 4.92
C THR A 84 0.52 -19.31 5.02
N GLU A 85 1.18 -18.15 5.02
CA GLU A 85 0.49 -16.87 4.87
C GLU A 85 -0.30 -16.80 3.55
N ASN A 86 0.28 -17.28 2.42
CA ASN A 86 -0.46 -17.42 1.16
C ASN A 86 -1.74 -18.24 1.35
N GLY A 87 -1.64 -19.38 2.01
CA GLY A 87 -2.79 -20.27 2.23
C GLY A 87 -3.89 -19.66 3.09
N LYS A 88 -3.52 -18.88 4.11
CA LYS A 88 -4.49 -18.19 4.97
C LYS A 88 -5.23 -17.08 4.21
N PHE A 89 -4.49 -16.22 3.49
CA PHE A 89 -5.07 -15.18 2.64
C PHE A 89 -5.93 -15.79 1.51
N TYR A 90 -5.46 -16.89 0.90
CA TYR A 90 -6.22 -17.61 -0.13
C TYR A 90 -7.56 -18.10 0.40
N LYS A 91 -7.54 -18.77 1.56
CA LYS A 91 -8.77 -19.27 2.20
C LYS A 91 -9.73 -18.12 2.50
N ALA A 92 -9.25 -17.01 3.05
CA ALA A 92 -10.10 -15.86 3.38
C ALA A 92 -10.74 -15.24 2.13
N ALA A 93 -9.99 -15.09 1.03
CA ALA A 93 -10.52 -14.58 -0.24
C ALA A 93 -11.56 -15.54 -0.85
N LYS A 94 -11.31 -16.84 -0.80
CA LYS A 94 -12.26 -17.86 -1.27
C LYS A 94 -13.51 -17.92 -0.42
N ASP A 95 -13.39 -17.88 0.90
CA ASP A 95 -14.52 -17.84 1.82
C ASP A 95 -15.43 -16.62 1.57
N HIS A 96 -14.84 -15.47 1.24
CA HIS A 96 -15.60 -14.29 0.83
C HIS A 96 -16.34 -14.53 -0.50
N LYS A 97 -15.63 -14.97 -1.53
CA LYS A 97 -16.16 -15.08 -2.89
C LYS A 97 -17.20 -16.21 -3.04
N GLU A 98 -16.96 -17.36 -2.42
CA GLU A 98 -17.75 -18.57 -2.62
C GLU A 98 -18.79 -18.79 -1.52
N ASN A 99 -18.55 -18.32 -0.30
CA ASN A 99 -19.39 -18.56 0.88
C ASN A 99 -20.10 -17.29 1.37
N ASN A 100 -20.04 -16.21 0.61
CA ASN A 100 -20.68 -14.91 0.91
C ASN A 100 -20.36 -14.39 2.33
N ARG A 101 -19.13 -14.62 2.80
CA ARG A 101 -18.64 -14.08 4.06
C ARG A 101 -18.12 -12.66 3.86
N ASP A 102 -18.07 -11.88 4.93
CA ASP A 102 -17.45 -10.56 4.88
C ASP A 102 -16.00 -10.66 4.41
N ALA A 103 -15.61 -9.75 3.54
CA ALA A 103 -14.24 -9.70 3.05
C ALA A 103 -13.26 -9.42 4.19
N ARG A 104 -12.15 -10.16 4.26
CA ARG A 104 -11.09 -9.89 5.22
C ARG A 104 -10.52 -8.50 4.99
N LYS A 105 -10.54 -7.64 6.02
CA LYS A 105 -9.87 -6.35 5.97
C LYS A 105 -8.36 -6.52 6.01
N VAL A 106 -7.65 -5.76 5.20
CA VAL A 106 -6.20 -5.79 5.06
C VAL A 106 -5.65 -4.38 5.04
N ARG A 107 -4.77 -4.04 5.97
CA ARG A 107 -4.03 -2.78 5.95
C ARG A 107 -2.83 -2.92 5.04
N ALA A 108 -2.67 -2.01 4.09
CA ALA A 108 -1.59 -2.02 3.13
C ALA A 108 -0.57 -0.91 3.44
N TYR A 109 0.70 -1.28 3.51
CA TYR A 109 1.82 -0.36 3.56
C TYR A 109 2.63 -0.48 2.29
N ARG A 110 2.87 0.65 1.59
CA ARG A 110 3.65 0.68 0.37
C ARG A 110 5.03 1.29 0.61
N LYS A 111 6.06 0.54 0.21
CA LYS A 111 7.44 1.01 0.25
C LYS A 111 7.67 2.07 -0.82
N ILE A 112 8.23 3.22 -0.45
CA ILE A 112 8.65 4.27 -1.38
C ILE A 112 10.17 4.34 -1.53
N ARG A 113 10.92 3.96 -0.50
CA ARG A 113 12.37 3.72 -0.53
C ARG A 113 12.78 2.83 0.65
N SER A 114 14.06 2.51 0.77
CA SER A 114 14.57 1.74 1.92
C SER A 114 14.23 2.44 3.24
N GLY A 115 13.55 1.72 4.15
CA GLY A 115 13.16 2.21 5.47
C GLY A 115 11.96 3.16 5.48
N VAL A 116 11.43 3.60 4.32
CA VAL A 116 10.33 4.58 4.25
C VAL A 116 9.13 3.98 3.56
N TRP A 117 7.99 4.09 4.21
CA TRP A 117 6.72 3.49 3.81
C TRP A 117 5.59 4.51 3.81
N VAL A 118 4.51 4.20 3.13
CA VAL A 118 3.26 4.96 3.16
C VAL A 118 2.13 4.04 3.58
N ASP A 119 1.38 4.45 4.60
CA ASP A 119 0.13 3.79 4.98
C ASP A 119 -0.95 4.08 3.95
N GLN A 120 -1.35 3.05 3.21
CA GLN A 120 -2.40 3.13 2.18
C GLN A 120 -3.81 2.96 2.76
N GLY A 121 -3.93 2.66 4.07
CA GLY A 121 -5.21 2.43 4.74
C GLY A 121 -5.71 0.99 4.62
N LEU A 122 -7.01 0.81 4.80
CA LEU A 122 -7.69 -0.48 4.83
C LEU A 122 -8.28 -0.83 3.46
N TYR A 123 -8.16 -2.09 3.11
CA TYR A 123 -8.68 -2.72 1.90
C TYR A 123 -9.51 -3.94 2.25
N ASN A 124 -10.42 -4.33 1.37
CA ASN A 124 -11.13 -5.60 1.41
C ASN A 124 -10.42 -6.61 0.50
N LEU A 125 -10.05 -7.76 1.03
CA LEU A 125 -9.54 -8.88 0.25
C LEU A 125 -10.72 -9.57 -0.45
N THR A 126 -10.92 -9.27 -1.74
CA THR A 126 -12.12 -9.67 -2.47
C THR A 126 -11.94 -10.88 -3.37
N ASP A 127 -10.73 -11.13 -3.85
CA ASP A 127 -10.48 -12.26 -4.75
C ASP A 127 -9.02 -12.74 -4.68
N VAL A 128 -8.78 -13.93 -5.24
CA VAL A 128 -7.44 -14.50 -5.41
C VAL A 128 -7.40 -15.42 -6.61
N ASP A 129 -6.33 -15.28 -7.40
CA ASP A 129 -5.96 -16.20 -8.46
C ASP A 129 -4.68 -16.96 -8.07
N TYR A 130 -4.59 -18.24 -8.45
CA TYR A 130 -3.36 -19.02 -8.36
C TYR A 130 -2.99 -19.47 -9.77
N VAL A 131 -2.13 -18.69 -10.42
CA VAL A 131 -1.86 -18.72 -11.85
C VAL A 131 -0.40 -18.97 -12.16
N ASN A 132 -0.13 -19.50 -13.35
CA ASN A 132 1.22 -19.65 -13.86
C ASN A 132 1.71 -18.31 -14.43
N ASP A 133 2.86 -17.81 -13.95
CA ASP A 133 3.50 -16.56 -14.41
C ASP A 133 4.42 -16.75 -15.64
N GLY A 134 4.46 -17.98 -16.15
CA GLY A 134 5.36 -18.40 -17.23
C GLY A 134 6.53 -19.25 -16.75
N ILE A 135 6.81 -19.28 -15.45
CA ILE A 135 7.88 -20.05 -14.82
C ILE A 135 7.32 -20.98 -13.74
N ARG A 136 6.43 -20.47 -12.92
CA ARG A 136 5.88 -21.13 -11.74
C ARG A 136 4.46 -20.64 -11.43
N LYS A 137 3.79 -21.28 -10.49
CA LYS A 137 2.50 -20.81 -9.99
C LYS A 137 2.68 -19.81 -8.86
N VAL A 138 1.98 -18.67 -8.98
CA VAL A 138 1.99 -17.56 -8.02
C VAL A 138 0.57 -17.21 -7.60
N PHE A 139 0.42 -16.73 -6.37
CA PHE A 139 -0.85 -16.13 -5.92
C PHE A 139 -0.92 -14.68 -6.31
N LYS A 140 -2.07 -14.25 -6.82
CA LYS A 140 -2.41 -12.85 -7.09
C LYS A 140 -3.66 -12.49 -6.30
N PHE A 141 -3.48 -11.77 -5.21
CA PHE A 141 -4.56 -11.32 -4.33
C PHE A 141 -5.11 -9.99 -4.82
N LYS A 142 -6.43 -9.88 -4.93
CA LYS A 142 -7.12 -8.64 -5.26
C LYS A 142 -7.62 -7.99 -3.97
N LEU A 143 -7.22 -6.74 -3.75
CA LEU A 143 -7.65 -5.94 -2.62
C LEU A 143 -8.31 -4.65 -3.13
N GLU A 144 -9.55 -4.46 -2.75
CA GLU A 144 -10.34 -3.28 -3.10
C GLU A 144 -10.38 -2.29 -1.94
N PRO A 145 -10.30 -0.97 -2.20
CA PRO A 145 -10.38 0.03 -1.14
C PRO A 145 -11.67 -0.13 -0.35
N THR A 146 -11.61 0.03 0.98
CA THR A 146 -12.81 0.10 1.80
C THR A 146 -13.57 1.42 1.56
N SER A 147 -14.86 1.46 1.91
CA SER A 147 -15.66 2.69 1.87
C SER A 147 -15.03 3.84 2.68
N ASP A 148 -14.37 3.52 3.78
CA ASP A 148 -13.65 4.52 4.59
C ASP A 148 -12.46 5.15 3.83
N ASN A 149 -11.89 4.41 2.86
CA ASN A 149 -10.89 4.93 1.94
C ASN A 149 -11.53 5.65 0.74
N ILE A 150 -12.80 5.34 0.42
CA ILE A 150 -13.56 5.89 -0.71
C ILE A 150 -14.29 7.19 -0.30
N THR A 151 -14.73 7.35 0.95
CA THR A 151 -15.48 8.53 1.42
C THR A 151 -14.70 9.86 1.34
N ASN A 152 -13.45 9.81 0.90
CA ASN A 152 -12.72 11.01 0.46
C ASN A 152 -12.72 11.21 -1.06
N THR A 153 -13.52 10.44 -1.80
CA THR A 153 -13.73 10.56 -3.25
C THR A 153 -15.22 10.76 -3.55
N ASP A 154 -15.88 11.73 -2.86
CA ASP A 154 -17.22 12.10 -3.26
C ASP A 154 -17.19 12.64 -4.69
N ASN A 155 -17.89 11.91 -5.57
CA ASN A 155 -18.42 12.34 -6.85
C ASN A 155 -17.50 13.20 -7.73
N ALA A 156 -16.58 12.57 -8.46
CA ALA A 156 -16.14 13.17 -9.71
C ALA A 156 -15.49 12.12 -10.63
N ASP A 157 -15.93 12.15 -11.86
CA ASP A 157 -15.30 11.73 -13.11
C ASP A 157 -14.04 10.85 -12.97
N LEU A 158 -14.09 9.64 -13.56
CA LEU A 158 -13.02 8.62 -13.57
C LEU A 158 -11.62 9.09 -14.03
N SER A 159 -11.49 10.35 -14.44
CA SER A 159 -10.23 11.00 -14.81
C SER A 159 -9.51 11.71 -13.65
N HIS A 160 -10.15 11.86 -12.49
CA HIS A 160 -9.67 12.69 -11.38
C HIS A 160 -9.54 11.87 -10.09
N ASP A 161 -8.47 11.06 -9.98
CA ASP A 161 -8.18 10.30 -8.76
C ASP A 161 -7.34 11.16 -7.79
N ARG A 162 -7.83 11.31 -6.54
CA ARG A 162 -7.13 12.02 -5.46
C ARG A 162 -5.85 11.30 -5.01
N ARG A 163 -5.66 10.05 -5.36
CA ARG A 163 -4.49 9.28 -4.95
C ARG A 163 -3.26 9.72 -5.71
N ILE A 164 -2.22 10.01 -4.94
CA ILE A 164 -0.93 10.38 -5.50
C ILE A 164 -0.21 9.09 -5.93
N PRO A 165 0.13 8.93 -7.23
CA PRO A 165 0.86 7.77 -7.73
C PRO A 165 2.21 7.59 -7.02
N GLY A 166 2.66 6.32 -6.90
CA GLY A 166 3.91 6.02 -6.21
C GLY A 166 5.14 6.66 -6.79
N TYR A 167 5.23 6.76 -8.10
CA TYR A 167 6.34 7.43 -8.76
C TYR A 167 6.39 8.93 -8.43
N ILE A 168 5.21 9.59 -8.34
CA ILE A 168 5.12 11.00 -7.90
C ILE A 168 5.61 11.13 -6.46
N MET A 169 5.15 10.24 -5.56
CA MET A 169 5.61 10.27 -4.16
C MET A 169 7.12 10.12 -4.03
N GLN A 170 7.75 9.25 -4.84
CA GLN A 170 9.20 9.05 -4.83
C GLN A 170 9.93 10.30 -5.29
N GLU A 171 9.51 10.90 -6.40
CA GLU A 171 10.14 12.10 -6.94
C GLU A 171 9.93 13.32 -6.03
N VAL A 172 8.72 13.50 -5.46
CA VAL A 172 8.45 14.56 -4.47
C VAL A 172 9.33 14.36 -3.23
N TYR A 173 9.41 13.13 -2.70
CA TYR A 173 10.24 12.85 -1.52
C TYR A 173 11.71 13.16 -1.77
N LYS A 174 12.21 12.83 -2.97
CA LYS A 174 13.58 13.12 -3.40
C LYS A 174 13.80 14.62 -3.58
N ARG A 175 12.90 15.31 -4.30
CA ARG A 175 12.94 16.76 -4.56
C ARG A 175 12.98 17.55 -3.25
N ASP A 176 12.05 17.22 -2.32
CA ASP A 176 11.89 17.91 -1.03
C ASP A 176 12.85 17.36 0.05
N LYS A 177 13.80 16.50 -0.34
CA LYS A 177 14.87 15.93 0.52
C LYS A 177 14.30 15.20 1.77
N GLY A 178 13.06 14.73 1.73
CA GLY A 178 12.39 14.11 2.87
C GLY A 178 12.12 15.08 4.02
N GLN A 179 11.88 16.35 3.71
CA GLN A 179 11.65 17.41 4.68
C GLN A 179 10.38 18.19 4.35
N CYS A 180 9.75 18.76 5.36
CA CYS A 180 8.66 19.72 5.17
C CYS A 180 9.19 20.95 4.43
N VAL A 181 8.58 21.30 3.30
CA VAL A 181 9.01 22.45 2.48
C VAL A 181 8.85 23.80 3.18
N GLU A 182 8.02 23.89 4.24
CA GLU A 182 7.79 25.11 5.00
C GLU A 182 8.79 25.31 6.16
N CYS A 183 9.20 24.23 6.87
CA CYS A 183 10.01 24.37 8.07
C CYS A 183 11.21 23.43 8.15
N GLY A 184 11.44 22.57 7.15
CA GLY A 184 12.56 21.64 7.14
C GLY A 184 12.41 20.44 8.10
N SER A 185 11.30 20.30 8.84
CA SER A 185 11.08 19.15 9.72
C SER A 185 11.03 17.85 8.92
N GLU A 186 11.66 16.81 9.46
CA GLU A 186 11.62 15.45 8.93
C GLU A 186 10.54 14.57 9.59
N ASP A 187 9.88 15.11 10.64
CA ASP A 187 8.91 14.38 11.44
C ASP A 187 7.48 14.52 10.91
N ASN A 188 6.72 13.42 11.01
CA ASN A 188 5.29 13.37 10.65
C ASN A 188 4.98 14.01 9.30
N LEU A 189 5.71 13.58 8.26
CA LEU A 189 5.56 14.09 6.90
C LEU A 189 4.31 13.50 6.20
N HIS A 190 3.68 14.36 5.41
CA HIS A 190 2.53 14.04 4.58
C HIS A 190 2.75 14.56 3.17
N PHE A 191 2.33 13.79 2.16
CA PHE A 191 2.17 14.32 0.81
C PHE A 191 0.88 15.15 0.76
N ASP A 192 0.99 16.35 0.26
CA ASP A 192 -0.12 17.28 0.15
C ASP A 192 -0.19 17.92 -1.24
N HIS A 193 -1.42 18.24 -1.68
CA HIS A 193 -1.63 18.93 -2.95
C HIS A 193 -1.46 20.43 -2.76
N ILE A 194 -0.56 21.07 -3.49
CA ILE A 194 -0.36 22.53 -3.48
C ILE A 194 -1.68 23.24 -3.84
N ILE A 195 -2.25 22.91 -5.00
CA ILE A 195 -3.64 23.21 -5.34
C ILE A 195 -4.48 22.06 -4.79
N PRO A 196 -5.38 22.32 -3.82
CA PRO A 196 -6.21 21.26 -3.26
C PRO A 196 -6.92 20.45 -4.35
N PHE A 197 -6.98 19.13 -4.19
CA PHE A 197 -7.67 18.25 -5.13
C PHE A 197 -9.13 18.68 -5.36
N SER A 198 -9.83 19.04 -4.29
CA SER A 198 -11.21 19.59 -4.34
C SER A 198 -11.36 20.90 -5.14
N LYS A 199 -10.25 21.53 -5.48
CA LYS A 199 -10.18 22.75 -6.30
C LYS A 199 -9.54 22.52 -7.67
N GLY A 200 -9.50 21.25 -8.13
CA GLY A 200 -8.99 20.89 -9.44
C GLY A 200 -7.50 20.57 -9.48
N GLY A 201 -6.82 20.48 -8.34
CA GLY A 201 -5.41 20.09 -8.28
C GLY A 201 -5.20 18.65 -8.70
N SER A 202 -4.21 18.39 -9.56
CA SER A 202 -3.88 17.05 -10.05
C SER A 202 -3.02 16.27 -9.07
N SER A 203 -3.37 15.00 -8.82
CA SER A 203 -2.53 14.04 -8.09
C SER A 203 -1.40 13.47 -8.94
N LYS A 204 -1.49 13.62 -10.27
CA LYS A 204 -0.54 13.08 -11.25
C LYS A 204 0.49 14.13 -11.70
N ASP A 205 0.37 15.36 -11.22
CA ASP A 205 1.32 16.43 -11.49
C ASP A 205 2.31 16.57 -10.35
N LEU A 206 3.59 16.25 -10.65
CA LEU A 206 4.69 16.36 -9.71
C LEU A 206 4.81 17.77 -9.09
N SER A 207 4.54 18.81 -9.88
CA SER A 207 4.61 20.20 -9.45
C SER A 207 3.49 20.59 -8.48
N ASN A 208 2.40 19.82 -8.45
CA ASN A 208 1.26 20.06 -7.57
C ASN A 208 1.34 19.30 -6.24
N ILE A 209 2.35 18.50 -6.01
CA ILE A 209 2.51 17.72 -4.77
C ILE A 209 3.74 18.21 -4.00
N GLN A 210 3.62 18.28 -2.67
CA GLN A 210 4.67 18.73 -1.76
C GLN A 210 4.70 17.89 -0.48
N LEU A 211 5.83 17.95 0.26
CA LEU A 211 5.93 17.39 1.61
C LEU A 211 5.64 18.47 2.67
N LEU A 212 4.68 18.20 3.54
CA LEU A 212 4.40 19.01 4.71
C LEU A 212 4.49 18.17 5.99
N CYS A 213 5.00 18.74 7.10
CA CYS A 213 4.80 18.14 8.40
C CYS A 213 3.31 18.26 8.81
N ARG A 214 2.90 17.45 9.78
CA ARG A 214 1.49 17.42 10.25
C ARG A 214 0.95 18.81 10.57
N ARG A 215 1.75 19.66 11.24
CA ARG A 215 1.33 21.01 11.61
C ARG A 215 1.00 21.84 10.37
N HIS A 216 1.93 21.95 9.42
CA HIS A 216 1.75 22.75 8.22
C HIS A 216 0.68 22.19 7.28
N ASN A 217 0.53 20.86 7.24
CA ASN A 217 -0.54 20.20 6.48
C ASN A 217 -1.93 20.56 7.06
N LEU A 218 -2.09 20.55 8.39
CA LEU A 218 -3.34 20.94 9.04
C LEU A 218 -3.61 22.45 8.90
N GLU A 219 -2.59 23.31 9.06
CA GLU A 219 -2.69 24.75 8.89
C GLU A 219 -3.07 25.14 7.45
N LYS A 220 -2.52 24.44 6.47
CA LYS A 220 -2.87 24.65 5.06
C LYS A 220 -4.30 24.22 4.76
N GLY A 221 -4.73 23.07 5.26
CA GLY A 221 -6.06 22.51 5.03
C GLY A 221 -6.42 22.51 3.53
N ASN A 222 -7.60 23.05 3.21
CA ASN A 222 -8.12 23.20 1.84
C ASN A 222 -7.84 24.58 1.24
N THR A 223 -6.84 25.29 1.74
CA THR A 223 -6.49 26.64 1.27
C THR A 223 -5.37 26.60 0.24
N PHE A 224 -5.37 27.61 -0.62
CA PHE A 224 -4.31 27.89 -1.58
C PHE A 224 -3.34 28.86 -0.90
N LYS A 225 -2.09 28.46 -0.67
CA LYS A 225 -1.04 29.40 -0.26
C LYS A 225 -0.27 29.85 -1.50
N TYR A 226 -0.44 31.09 -1.91
CA TYR A 226 0.47 31.71 -2.87
C TYR A 226 1.78 32.04 -2.15
N TRP A 227 2.88 31.52 -2.64
CA TRP A 227 4.19 32.08 -2.32
C TRP A 227 4.39 33.29 -3.27
N LEU A 228 4.32 34.47 -2.73
CA LEU A 228 4.77 35.70 -3.39
C LEU A 228 6.29 35.79 -3.30
#